data_e00f1f00892e2abbcfa133dbc0ce0875
#
_entry.id   e00f1f00892e2abbcfa133dbc0ce0875
#
_cell.length_a   1.000
_cell.length_b   1.000
_cell.length_c   1.000
_cell.angle_alpha   90.00
_cell.angle_beta   90.00
_cell.angle_gamma   90.00
#
_symmetry.space_group_name_H-M   'P 1'
#
loop_
_entity.id
_entity.type
_entity.pdbx_description
1 polymer ?
#
loop_
_entity_poly.entity_id
_entity_poly.type
_entity_poly.pdbx_seq_one_letter_code
_entity_poly.pdbx_strand_id
1 'polypeptide(L)'
;MEQGLVDYVAMDIKNAPDKYGMTIGIEEYDMSNIFQSVDFLMSGDVPYEFRTTVVRQFHKREDFAAIGRWIKGAKQYYLQSFVDSGDLICPGMKGYTKEIMEQALEIVKRNIPNAKLRGV
;
A
#
# COMPACT_ATOMS: atom_id res chain seq x y z
N MET A 1 2.13 -12.50 -18.60
CA MET A 1 2.79 -11.38 -19.25
C MET A 1 3.41 -11.71 -20.57
N GLU A 2 2.95 -12.71 -21.17
CA GLU A 2 3.46 -13.07 -22.45
C GLU A 2 3.20 -11.97 -23.47
N GLN A 3 4.03 -11.92 -24.48
CA GLN A 3 3.86 -11.02 -25.61
C GLN A 3 3.92 -9.54 -25.27
N GLY A 4 4.44 -9.21 -24.11
CA GLY A 4 4.60 -7.81 -23.74
C GLY A 4 3.30 -7.06 -23.54
N LEU A 5 2.22 -7.75 -23.24
CA LEU A 5 0.92 -7.13 -23.06
C LEU A 5 0.85 -6.27 -21.80
N VAL A 6 1.69 -6.57 -20.82
CA VAL A 6 1.75 -5.79 -19.58
C VAL A 6 3.19 -5.37 -19.36
N ASP A 7 3.46 -4.08 -19.52
CA ASP A 7 4.79 -3.53 -19.38
C ASP A 7 5.05 -3.04 -17.96
N TYR A 8 4.01 -2.79 -17.19
CA TYR A 8 4.16 -2.20 -15.86
C TYR A 8 2.92 -2.54 -15.03
N VAL A 9 3.14 -2.99 -13.79
CA VAL A 9 2.07 -3.40 -12.91
C VAL A 9 2.00 -2.47 -11.69
N ALA A 10 0.82 -1.92 -11.43
CA ALA A 10 0.55 -1.18 -10.21
C ALA A 10 -0.36 -2.02 -9.32
N MET A 11 0.11 -2.35 -8.12
CA MET A 11 -0.65 -3.17 -7.18
C MET A 11 -0.91 -2.41 -5.89
N ASP A 12 -2.18 -2.37 -5.48
CA ASP A 12 -2.56 -1.77 -4.21
C ASP A 12 -2.22 -2.70 -3.05
N ILE A 13 -1.52 -2.16 -2.05
CA ILE A 13 -1.33 -2.81 -0.76
C ILE A 13 -2.29 -2.11 0.19
N LYS A 14 -3.37 -2.78 0.53
CA LYS A 14 -4.46 -2.14 1.28
C LYS A 14 -4.11 -1.84 2.73
N ASN A 15 -3.36 -2.73 3.37
CA ASN A 15 -2.89 -2.53 4.74
C ASN A 15 -1.86 -3.62 5.07
N ALA A 16 -1.38 -3.64 6.32
CA ALA A 16 -0.55 -4.72 6.81
C ALA A 16 -1.33 -6.04 6.75
N PRO A 17 -0.63 -7.19 6.61
CA PRO A 17 -1.32 -8.47 6.43
C PRO A 17 -2.35 -8.80 7.51
N ASP A 18 -2.05 -8.50 8.77
CA ASP A 18 -2.96 -8.81 9.88
C ASP A 18 -4.20 -7.93 9.92
N LYS A 19 -4.19 -6.80 9.22
CA LYS A 19 -5.33 -5.89 9.15
C LYS A 19 -5.95 -5.80 7.76
N TYR A 20 -5.44 -6.59 6.83
CA TYR A 20 -5.86 -6.50 5.44
C TYR A 20 -7.36 -6.79 5.28
N GLY A 21 -7.81 -7.88 5.89
CA GLY A 21 -9.22 -8.26 5.80
C GLY A 21 -10.15 -7.19 6.39
N MET A 22 -9.80 -6.68 7.56
CA MET A 22 -10.57 -5.61 8.18
C MET A 22 -10.67 -4.39 7.26
N THR A 23 -9.57 -4.02 6.62
CA THR A 23 -9.52 -2.84 5.77
C THR A 23 -10.42 -2.98 4.54
N ILE A 24 -10.50 -4.17 3.96
CA ILE A 24 -11.34 -4.41 2.79
C ILE A 24 -12.74 -4.91 3.16
N GLY A 25 -13.04 -5.02 4.47
CA GLY A 25 -14.37 -5.39 4.94
C GLY A 25 -14.69 -6.87 4.91
N ILE A 26 -13.68 -7.73 4.90
CA ILE A 26 -13.86 -9.18 4.87
C ILE A 26 -13.17 -9.79 6.08
N GLU A 27 -13.94 -10.34 7.01
CA GLU A 27 -13.37 -11.06 8.15
C GLU A 27 -12.69 -12.34 7.67
N GLU A 28 -11.63 -12.72 8.36
CA GLU A 28 -10.92 -13.97 8.06
C GLU A 28 -10.48 -14.08 6.59
N TYR A 29 -10.06 -12.95 6.01
CA TYR A 29 -9.62 -12.92 4.64
C TYR A 29 -8.36 -13.77 4.46
N ASP A 30 -8.38 -14.64 3.44
CA ASP A 30 -7.23 -15.47 3.08
C ASP A 30 -6.23 -14.65 2.27
N MET A 31 -5.06 -14.41 2.85
CA MET A 31 -4.00 -13.61 2.24
C MET A 31 -3.17 -14.36 1.19
N SER A 32 -3.44 -15.64 0.96
CA SER A 32 -2.59 -16.45 0.07
C SER A 32 -2.37 -15.82 -1.31
N ASN A 33 -3.44 -15.35 -1.94
CA ASN A 33 -3.33 -14.74 -3.27
C ASN A 33 -2.55 -13.44 -3.24
N ILE A 34 -2.73 -12.66 -2.19
CA ILE A 34 -2.01 -11.40 -2.04
C ILE A 34 -0.51 -11.66 -1.86
N PHE A 35 -0.17 -12.62 -0.99
CA PHE A 35 1.23 -12.98 -0.78
C PHE A 35 1.88 -13.52 -2.06
N GLN A 36 1.17 -14.33 -2.82
CA GLN A 36 1.68 -14.85 -4.08
C GLN A 36 1.92 -13.73 -5.09
N SER A 37 0.99 -12.78 -5.18
CA SER A 37 1.13 -11.66 -6.10
C SER A 37 2.32 -10.78 -5.74
N VAL A 38 2.50 -10.50 -4.45
CA VAL A 38 3.63 -9.71 -3.97
C VAL A 38 4.95 -10.43 -4.29
N ASP A 39 5.04 -11.73 -3.98
CA ASP A 39 6.24 -12.50 -4.25
C ASP A 39 6.55 -12.54 -5.75
N PHE A 40 5.52 -12.74 -6.58
CA PHE A 40 5.69 -12.77 -8.03
C PHE A 40 6.28 -11.46 -8.54
N LEU A 41 5.74 -10.34 -8.10
CA LEU A 41 6.23 -9.03 -8.55
C LEU A 41 7.63 -8.75 -8.05
N MET A 42 7.91 -9.04 -6.77
CA MET A 42 9.20 -8.73 -6.19
C MET A 42 10.34 -9.61 -6.71
N SER A 43 10.03 -10.84 -7.12
CA SER A 43 11.05 -11.76 -7.64
C SER A 43 11.09 -11.82 -9.17
N GLY A 44 10.16 -11.18 -9.85
CA GLY A 44 10.07 -11.23 -11.30
C GLY A 44 10.82 -10.11 -12.00
N ASP A 45 10.75 -10.11 -13.33
CA ASP A 45 11.44 -9.13 -14.16
C ASP A 45 10.54 -7.99 -14.63
N VAL A 46 9.25 -8.05 -14.29
CA VAL A 46 8.30 -7.03 -14.74
C VAL A 46 8.43 -5.80 -13.86
N PRO A 47 8.56 -4.61 -14.45
CA PRO A 47 8.51 -3.38 -13.66
C PRO A 47 7.20 -3.25 -12.92
N TYR A 48 7.25 -2.82 -11.68
CA TYR A 48 6.05 -2.71 -10.85
C TYR A 48 6.16 -1.57 -9.85
N GLU A 49 5.02 -1.18 -9.32
CA GLU A 49 4.96 -0.35 -8.12
C GLU A 49 3.92 -0.92 -7.17
N PHE A 50 4.18 -0.80 -5.88
CA PHE A 50 3.15 -0.98 -4.86
C PHE A 50 2.67 0.40 -4.43
N ARG A 51 1.43 0.49 -3.99
CA ARG A 51 0.89 1.75 -3.51
C ARG A 51 -0.17 1.49 -2.44
N THR A 52 -0.27 2.40 -1.49
CA THR A 52 -1.29 2.34 -0.44
C THR A 52 -1.97 3.69 -0.37
N THR A 53 -3.28 3.70 -0.52
CA THR A 53 -4.08 4.89 -0.23
C THR A 53 -4.29 4.94 1.28
N VAL A 54 -3.72 5.93 1.93
CA VAL A 54 -3.70 6.02 3.39
C VAL A 54 -5.00 6.63 3.87
N VAL A 55 -5.72 5.88 4.70
CA VAL A 55 -6.96 6.31 5.31
C VAL A 55 -6.77 6.35 6.82
N ARG A 56 -7.06 7.50 7.42
CA ARG A 56 -6.80 7.75 8.83
C ARG A 56 -7.42 6.70 9.75
N GLN A 57 -8.61 6.20 9.43
CA GLN A 57 -9.31 5.22 10.22
C GLN A 57 -8.68 3.83 10.19
N PHE A 58 -7.93 3.51 9.14
CA PHE A 58 -7.40 2.16 8.91
C PHE A 58 -5.90 2.04 9.14
N HIS A 59 -5.14 3.14 9.01
CA HIS A 59 -3.68 3.07 8.99
C HIS A 59 -3.09 3.81 10.19
N LYS A 60 -2.34 3.10 10.99
CA LYS A 60 -1.63 3.63 12.16
C LYS A 60 -0.13 3.45 11.95
N ARG A 61 0.68 3.98 12.86
CA ARG A 61 2.14 3.89 12.74
C ARG A 61 2.64 2.47 12.62
N GLU A 62 2.10 1.57 13.46
CA GLU A 62 2.52 0.18 13.44
C GLU A 62 2.19 -0.50 12.10
N ASP A 63 1.15 -0.03 11.42
CA ASP A 63 0.77 -0.58 10.12
C ASP A 63 1.78 -0.24 9.05
N PHE A 64 2.29 0.97 9.04
CA PHE A 64 3.32 1.37 8.09
C PHE A 64 4.61 0.58 8.33
N ALA A 65 4.98 0.37 9.57
CA ALA A 65 6.15 -0.44 9.91
C ALA A 65 5.96 -1.88 9.44
N ALA A 66 4.78 -2.45 9.64
CA ALA A 66 4.48 -3.82 9.23
C ALA A 66 4.48 -3.96 7.71
N ILE A 67 3.90 -3.00 6.99
CA ILE A 67 3.94 -3.01 5.53
C ILE A 67 5.39 -2.94 5.04
N GLY A 68 6.18 -2.04 5.62
CA GLY A 68 7.57 -1.90 5.24
C GLY A 68 8.36 -3.20 5.42
N ARG A 69 8.13 -3.92 6.50
CA ARG A 69 8.78 -5.20 6.73
C ARG A 69 8.31 -6.26 5.73
N TRP A 70 7.01 -6.25 5.40
CA TRP A 70 6.43 -7.23 4.49
C TRP A 70 6.98 -7.10 3.08
N ILE A 71 7.02 -5.89 2.54
CA ILE A 71 7.48 -5.67 1.16
C ILE A 71 8.87 -5.03 1.15
N LYS A 72 9.69 -5.36 2.15
CA LYS A 72 11.07 -4.86 2.25
C LYS A 72 11.82 -5.14 0.97
N GLY A 73 12.48 -4.11 0.45
CA GLY A 73 13.25 -4.23 -0.79
C GLY A 73 12.42 -3.99 -2.05
N ALA A 74 11.16 -3.62 -1.93
CA ALA A 74 10.35 -3.27 -3.08
C ALA A 74 11.02 -2.15 -3.87
N LYS A 75 10.96 -2.25 -5.20
CA LYS A 75 11.64 -1.28 -6.07
C LYS A 75 10.94 0.06 -6.10
N GLN A 76 9.62 0.07 -5.98
CA GLN A 76 8.84 1.29 -5.95
C GLN A 76 7.64 1.11 -5.03
N TYR A 77 7.41 2.08 -4.17
CA TYR A 77 6.26 2.09 -3.29
C TYR A 77 5.80 3.52 -3.08
N TYR A 78 4.50 3.74 -3.20
CA TYR A 78 3.91 5.06 -3.05
C TYR A 78 2.85 5.05 -1.96
N LEU A 79 2.94 6.04 -1.07
CA LEU A 79 1.87 6.35 -0.14
C LEU A 79 1.05 7.48 -0.75
N GLN A 80 -0.25 7.25 -0.93
CA GLN A 80 -1.16 8.22 -1.50
C GLN A 80 -2.11 8.72 -0.42
N SER A 81 -2.33 10.02 -0.39
CA SER A 81 -3.28 10.58 0.55
C SER A 81 -4.70 10.32 0.06
N PHE A 82 -5.56 9.89 0.99
CA PHE A 82 -6.98 9.75 0.70
C PHE A 82 -7.60 11.13 0.52
N VAL A 83 -8.37 11.29 -0.54
CA VAL A 83 -9.06 12.55 -0.84
C VAL A 83 -10.57 12.29 -0.84
N ASP A 84 -11.30 13.06 -0.05
CA ASP A 84 -12.76 13.02 -0.04
C ASP A 84 -13.27 13.79 -1.26
N SER A 85 -13.74 13.07 -2.26
CA SER A 85 -14.29 13.67 -3.47
C SER A 85 -15.79 13.91 -3.40
N GLY A 86 -16.41 13.58 -2.28
CA GLY A 86 -17.85 13.69 -2.14
C GLY A 86 -18.62 12.47 -2.61
N ASP A 87 -17.95 11.51 -3.20
CA ASP A 87 -18.56 10.29 -3.75
C ASP A 87 -18.40 9.09 -2.83
N LEU A 88 -18.09 9.32 -1.56
CA LEU A 88 -17.78 8.25 -0.63
C LEU A 88 -19.01 7.49 -0.19
N ILE A 89 -18.88 6.17 -0.22
CA ILE A 89 -19.90 5.27 0.34
C ILE A 89 -19.87 5.30 1.86
N CYS A 90 -18.70 5.51 2.45
CA CYS A 90 -18.51 5.53 3.90
C CYS A 90 -18.19 6.94 4.36
N PRO A 91 -19.20 7.68 4.86
CA PRO A 91 -18.95 9.04 5.38
C PRO A 91 -17.97 9.00 6.56
N GLY A 92 -17.19 10.05 6.72
CA GLY A 92 -16.26 10.16 7.83
C GLY A 92 -14.88 9.61 7.58
N MET A 93 -14.63 8.97 6.44
CA MET A 93 -13.28 8.56 6.07
C MET A 93 -12.45 9.78 5.71
N LYS A 94 -11.23 9.83 6.21
CA LYS A 94 -10.35 10.99 6.01
C LYS A 94 -8.92 10.55 5.78
N GLY A 95 -8.17 11.37 5.04
CA GLY A 95 -6.74 11.21 4.93
C GLY A 95 -6.03 11.88 6.10
N TYR A 96 -4.74 11.65 6.19
CA TYR A 96 -3.87 12.34 7.14
C TYR A 96 -3.39 13.65 6.53
N THR A 97 -2.89 14.54 7.39
CA THR A 97 -2.23 15.76 6.96
C THR A 97 -0.92 15.41 6.25
N LYS A 98 -0.38 16.37 5.50
CA LYS A 98 0.91 16.19 4.84
C LYS A 98 2.00 15.82 5.83
N GLU A 99 2.00 16.45 7.01
CA GLU A 99 3.01 16.19 8.04
C GLU A 99 2.96 14.74 8.52
N ILE A 100 1.77 14.21 8.76
CA ILE A 100 1.61 12.82 9.16
C ILE A 100 1.99 11.88 8.01
N MET A 101 1.66 12.24 6.79
CA MET A 101 2.06 11.45 5.62
C MET A 101 3.59 11.37 5.50
N GLU A 102 4.28 12.47 5.78
CA GLU A 102 5.74 12.48 5.78
C GLU A 102 6.31 11.58 6.87
N GLN A 103 5.69 11.56 8.06
CA GLN A 103 6.09 10.66 9.13
C GLN A 103 5.89 9.20 8.74
N ALA A 104 4.76 8.89 8.10
CA ALA A 104 4.50 7.55 7.59
C ALA A 104 5.55 7.14 6.57
N LEU A 105 5.92 8.04 5.68
CA LEU A 105 6.96 7.80 4.69
C LEU A 105 8.28 7.46 5.35
N GLU A 106 8.67 8.21 6.38
CA GLU A 106 9.91 7.94 7.12
C GLU A 106 9.91 6.52 7.68
N ILE A 107 8.79 6.07 8.19
CA ILE A 107 8.67 4.71 8.76
C ILE A 107 8.87 3.65 7.68
N VAL A 108 8.21 3.79 6.53
CA VAL A 108 8.36 2.79 5.46
C VAL A 108 9.72 2.85 4.80
N LYS A 109 10.36 4.02 4.73
CA LYS A 109 11.68 4.16 4.11
C LYS A 109 12.77 3.40 4.86
N ARG A 110 12.54 3.04 6.10
CA ARG A 110 13.49 2.20 6.85
C ARG A 110 13.72 0.86 6.17
N ASN A 111 12.72 0.35 5.46
CA ASN A 111 12.79 -0.94 4.75
C ASN A 111 12.68 -0.78 3.24
N ILE A 112 12.14 0.34 2.76
CA ILE A 112 11.90 0.60 1.35
C ILE A 112 12.45 2.00 1.03
N PRO A 113 13.78 2.11 0.78
CA PRO A 113 14.40 3.42 0.58
C PRO A 113 13.81 4.23 -0.57
N ASN A 114 13.22 3.57 -1.55
CA ASN A 114 12.66 4.24 -2.71
C ASN A 114 11.19 4.63 -2.53
N ALA A 115 10.62 4.47 -1.35
CA ALA A 115 9.24 4.88 -1.08
C ALA A 115 9.09 6.38 -1.24
N LYS A 116 7.93 6.81 -1.73
CA LYS A 116 7.63 8.22 -2.00
C LYS A 116 6.17 8.52 -1.69
N LEU A 117 5.89 9.80 -1.50
CA LEU A 117 4.51 10.28 -1.41
C LEU A 117 3.98 10.61 -2.81
N ARG A 118 2.68 10.41 -2.99
CA ARG A 118 2.00 10.75 -4.23
C ARG A 118 0.67 11.42 -3.87
N GLY A 119 0.36 12.51 -4.55
CA GLY A 119 -0.92 13.19 -4.33
C GLY A 119 -1.03 13.94 -3.00
N VAL A 120 0.08 14.39 -2.47
CA VAL A 120 0.14 15.07 -1.18
C VAL A 120 0.57 16.52 -1.37
#